data_e965d9d8e9f6a3264a072349195cc7c1
#
_entry.id   e965d9d8e9f6a3264a072349195cc7c1
#
_cell.length_a   1.000
_cell.length_b   1.000
_cell.length_c   1.000
_cell.angle_alpha   90.00
_cell.angle_beta   90.00
_cell.angle_gamma   90.00
#
_symmetry.space_group_name_H-M   'P 1'
#
loop_
_entity.id
_entity.type
_entity.pdbx_description
1 polymer ?
#
loop_
_entity_poly.entity_id
_entity_poly.type
_entity_poly.pdbx_seq_one_letter_code
_entity_poly.pdbx_strand_id
1 'polypeptide(L)'
;VEVDTTNLAITREVVVGYQPEEMVIKDGKLYVANSGGYRFPDYDRTVSVIDLKTFQVIKTIDVAINLHHMKLDRYGRIYVSSRGDYYGTGSNVFVIDTQTDCVTGSLGIAASEMCLSGDSIYMTSVEWSYVTESNTITYALYDVIQYKRVYRNIITDGTEAERAIRVGVTVNPY
;
A
#
# COMPACT_ATOMS: atom_id res chain seq x y z
N VAL A 1 -11.30 -6.92 -13.03
CA VAL A 1 -12.12 -8.06 -13.46
C VAL A 1 -12.31 -9.04 -12.33
N GLU A 2 -13.41 -9.79 -12.35
CA GLU A 2 -13.64 -10.99 -11.54
C GLU A 2 -13.48 -12.22 -12.43
N VAL A 3 -12.80 -13.24 -11.93
CA VAL A 3 -12.51 -14.48 -12.67
C VAL A 3 -13.04 -15.67 -11.90
N ASP A 4 -13.79 -16.54 -12.57
CA ASP A 4 -14.17 -17.83 -12.03
C ASP A 4 -12.94 -18.76 -12.01
N THR A 5 -12.56 -19.22 -10.82
CA THR A 5 -11.35 -20.05 -10.65
C THR A 5 -11.52 -21.49 -11.13
N THR A 6 -12.74 -21.93 -11.46
CA THR A 6 -13.00 -23.29 -11.96
C THR A 6 -12.76 -23.42 -13.47
N ASN A 7 -13.07 -22.37 -14.23
CA ASN A 7 -12.99 -22.37 -15.69
C ASN A 7 -12.20 -21.21 -16.28
N LEU A 8 -11.68 -20.30 -15.41
CA LEU A 8 -10.88 -19.12 -15.74
C LEU A 8 -11.63 -18.10 -16.63
N ALA A 9 -12.96 -18.14 -16.63
CA ALA A 9 -13.75 -17.15 -17.36
C ALA A 9 -13.86 -15.83 -16.57
N ILE A 10 -13.79 -14.71 -17.29
CA ILE A 10 -14.12 -13.41 -16.72
C ILE A 10 -15.62 -13.35 -16.54
N THR A 11 -16.08 -13.14 -15.30
CA THR A 11 -17.50 -13.10 -14.95
C THR A 11 -18.04 -11.69 -14.85
N ARG A 12 -17.24 -10.73 -14.38
CA ARG A 12 -17.63 -9.33 -14.26
C ARG A 12 -16.44 -8.40 -14.45
N GLU A 13 -16.71 -7.21 -14.94
CA GLU A 13 -15.71 -6.15 -15.14
C GLU A 13 -16.20 -4.83 -14.54
N VAL A 14 -15.27 -4.01 -14.04
CA VAL A 14 -15.53 -2.67 -13.54
C VAL A 14 -14.34 -1.77 -13.85
N VAL A 15 -14.61 -0.55 -14.30
CA VAL A 15 -13.57 0.45 -14.53
C VAL A 15 -13.26 1.14 -13.21
N VAL A 16 -11.98 1.26 -12.90
CA VAL A 16 -11.44 1.97 -11.71
C VAL A 16 -10.53 3.12 -12.16
N GLY A 17 -9.72 3.66 -11.27
CA GLY A 17 -8.71 4.67 -11.63
C GLY A 17 -7.58 4.12 -12.50
N TYR A 18 -6.56 4.95 -12.71
CA TYR A 18 -5.45 4.60 -13.58
C TYR A 18 -4.44 3.68 -12.87
N GLN A 19 -4.04 2.64 -13.58
CA GLN A 19 -3.05 1.66 -13.11
C GLN A 19 -3.35 1.13 -11.70
N PRO A 20 -4.38 0.27 -11.56
CA PRO A 20 -4.64 -0.42 -10.31
C PRO A 20 -3.47 -1.34 -9.96
N GLU A 21 -2.99 -1.25 -8.72
CA GLU A 21 -1.81 -1.97 -8.22
C GLU A 21 -2.21 -3.11 -7.29
N GLU A 22 -2.70 -2.80 -6.11
CA GLU A 22 -3.08 -3.80 -5.10
C GLU A 22 -4.51 -3.58 -4.62
N MET A 23 -5.12 -4.63 -4.07
CA MET A 23 -6.50 -4.59 -3.62
C MET A 23 -6.71 -5.40 -2.33
N VAL A 24 -7.69 -4.99 -1.53
CA VAL A 24 -8.13 -5.70 -0.33
C VAL A 24 -9.66 -5.75 -0.25
N ILE A 25 -10.17 -6.78 0.40
CA ILE A 25 -11.62 -6.96 0.59
C ILE A 25 -11.97 -6.82 2.07
N LYS A 26 -13.02 -6.04 2.36
CA LYS A 26 -13.60 -5.92 3.70
C LYS A 26 -15.11 -5.70 3.62
N ASP A 27 -15.87 -6.53 4.35
CA ASP A 27 -17.32 -6.39 4.54
C ASP A 27 -18.11 -6.16 3.24
N GLY A 28 -17.83 -6.99 2.21
CA GLY A 28 -18.51 -6.93 0.91
C GLY A 28 -18.06 -5.78 0.01
N LYS A 29 -17.03 -5.04 0.39
CA LYS A 29 -16.39 -4.01 -0.44
C LYS A 29 -15.01 -4.45 -0.88
N LEU A 30 -14.64 -4.13 -2.13
CA LEU A 30 -13.29 -4.26 -2.68
C LEU A 30 -12.69 -2.86 -2.80
N TYR A 31 -11.53 -2.67 -2.19
CA TYR A 31 -10.75 -1.44 -2.25
C TYR A 31 -9.58 -1.66 -3.21
N VAL A 32 -9.42 -0.76 -4.17
CA VAL A 32 -8.38 -0.85 -5.23
C VAL A 32 -7.54 0.41 -5.23
N ALA A 33 -6.24 0.27 -5.00
CA ALA A 33 -5.28 1.38 -5.07
C ALA A 33 -4.95 1.68 -6.54
N ASN A 34 -5.10 2.93 -6.94
CA ASN A 34 -4.80 3.40 -8.29
C ASN A 34 -3.54 4.27 -8.25
N SER A 35 -2.48 3.88 -8.94
CA SER A 35 -1.20 4.58 -8.92
C SER A 35 -1.08 5.66 -9.99
N GLY A 36 -1.57 5.38 -11.19
CA GLY A 36 -1.29 6.21 -12.36
C GLY A 36 0.20 6.37 -12.63
N GLY A 37 1.05 5.40 -12.23
CA GLY A 37 2.51 5.54 -12.21
C GLY A 37 3.15 5.84 -13.56
N TYR A 38 2.52 5.46 -14.70
CA TYR A 38 2.98 5.81 -16.05
C TYR A 38 2.50 7.18 -16.54
N ARG A 39 1.75 7.92 -15.73
CA ARG A 39 1.18 9.23 -16.09
C ARG A 39 1.97 10.43 -15.56
N PHE A 40 3.25 10.25 -15.26
CA PHE A 40 4.08 11.36 -14.79
C PHE A 40 3.89 12.63 -15.67
N PRO A 41 3.68 13.83 -15.08
CA PRO A 41 3.57 14.09 -13.63
C PRO A 41 2.17 13.91 -13.04
N ASP A 42 1.17 13.55 -13.84
CA ASP A 42 -0.26 13.49 -13.48
C ASP A 42 -0.64 12.11 -12.92
N TYR A 43 0.02 11.68 -11.86
CA TYR A 43 -0.29 10.43 -11.17
C TYR A 43 -1.74 10.35 -10.71
N ASP A 44 -2.31 9.13 -10.66
CA ASP A 44 -3.54 8.91 -9.89
C ASP A 44 -3.24 8.99 -8.38
N ARG A 45 -4.28 9.23 -7.60
CA ARG A 45 -4.16 9.43 -6.16
C ARG A 45 -5.28 8.80 -5.37
N THR A 46 -6.02 7.88 -5.99
CA THR A 46 -7.29 7.43 -5.49
C THR A 46 -7.29 5.97 -5.07
N VAL A 47 -8.19 5.64 -4.15
CA VAL A 47 -8.64 4.27 -3.89
C VAL A 47 -10.09 4.17 -4.34
N SER A 48 -10.36 3.26 -5.29
CA SER A 48 -11.72 2.94 -5.72
C SER A 48 -12.35 1.94 -4.77
N VAL A 49 -13.56 2.22 -4.30
CA VAL A 49 -14.36 1.31 -3.46
C VAL A 49 -15.46 0.70 -4.31
N ILE A 50 -15.47 -0.61 -4.44
CA ILE A 50 -16.39 -1.38 -5.26
C ILE A 50 -17.28 -2.21 -4.35
N ASP A 51 -18.59 -2.12 -4.51
CA ASP A 51 -19.54 -3.03 -3.89
C ASP A 51 -19.49 -4.39 -4.60
N LEU A 52 -19.14 -5.45 -3.88
CA LEU A 52 -18.97 -6.79 -4.47
C LEU A 52 -20.28 -7.43 -4.92
N LYS A 53 -21.45 -6.97 -4.41
CA LYS A 53 -22.75 -7.49 -4.80
C LYS A 53 -23.17 -6.95 -6.18
N THR A 54 -23.06 -5.64 -6.37
CA THR A 54 -23.41 -4.96 -7.61
C THR A 54 -22.26 -4.91 -8.61
N PHE A 55 -21.02 -5.06 -8.15
CA PHE A 55 -19.78 -4.92 -8.88
C PHE A 55 -19.62 -3.56 -9.54
N GLN A 56 -19.99 -2.51 -8.79
CA GLN A 56 -19.89 -1.11 -9.24
C GLN A 56 -19.07 -0.30 -8.25
N VAL A 57 -18.37 0.72 -8.76
CA VAL A 57 -17.69 1.71 -7.90
C VAL A 57 -18.76 2.51 -7.17
N ILE A 58 -18.75 2.45 -5.85
CA ILE A 58 -19.68 3.18 -4.98
C ILE A 58 -19.04 4.40 -4.32
N LYS A 59 -17.70 4.46 -4.27
CA LYS A 59 -16.95 5.60 -3.74
C LYS A 59 -15.55 5.65 -4.33
N THR A 60 -15.01 6.86 -4.43
CA THR A 60 -13.59 7.10 -4.72
C THR A 60 -13.02 7.91 -3.56
N ILE A 61 -11.95 7.40 -2.95
CA ILE A 61 -11.27 8.04 -1.82
C ILE A 61 -10.01 8.72 -2.36
N ASP A 62 -9.89 10.03 -2.19
CA ASP A 62 -8.65 10.75 -2.46
C ASP A 62 -7.66 10.49 -1.31
N VAL A 63 -6.46 10.01 -1.61
CA VAL A 63 -5.48 9.59 -0.61
C VAL A 63 -4.14 10.31 -0.80
N ALA A 64 -3.38 9.90 -1.81
CA ALA A 64 -2.06 10.45 -2.13
C ALA A 64 -1.62 9.94 -3.51
N ILE A 65 -0.72 10.65 -4.16
CA ILE A 65 -0.23 10.29 -5.49
C ILE A 65 0.50 8.95 -5.50
N ASN A 66 0.43 8.24 -6.63
CA ASN A 66 1.26 7.07 -6.91
C ASN A 66 1.14 5.98 -5.83
N LEU A 67 -0.10 5.55 -5.55
CA LEU A 67 -0.40 4.50 -4.57
C LEU A 67 0.16 3.15 -5.03
N HIS A 68 0.53 2.29 -4.07
CA HIS A 68 1.13 1.00 -4.40
C HIS A 68 0.53 -0.14 -3.56
N HIS A 69 1.15 -0.47 -2.43
CA HIS A 69 0.74 -1.61 -1.61
C HIS A 69 -0.40 -1.27 -0.66
N MET A 70 -1.24 -2.27 -0.39
CA MET A 70 -2.32 -2.19 0.60
C MET A 70 -2.27 -3.37 1.55
N LYS A 71 -2.47 -3.11 2.85
CA LYS A 71 -2.65 -4.16 3.87
C LYS A 71 -3.85 -3.81 4.74
N LEU A 72 -4.69 -4.81 5.00
CA LEU A 72 -5.89 -4.67 5.82
C LEU A 72 -5.65 -5.33 7.17
N ASP A 73 -5.83 -4.59 8.26
CA ASP A 73 -5.77 -5.14 9.60
C ASP A 73 -7.12 -5.75 10.06
N ARG A 74 -7.08 -6.47 11.17
CA ARG A 74 -8.28 -7.09 11.75
C ARG A 74 -9.29 -6.08 12.31
N TYR A 75 -8.90 -4.83 12.49
CA TYR A 75 -9.76 -3.76 13.00
C TYR A 75 -10.48 -2.99 11.89
N GLY A 76 -10.26 -3.35 10.63
CA GLY A 76 -10.89 -2.71 9.48
C GLY A 76 -10.17 -1.46 9.01
N ARG A 77 -8.87 -1.33 9.26
CA ARG A 77 -8.04 -0.25 8.71
C ARG A 77 -7.21 -0.76 7.56
N ILE A 78 -7.18 0.00 6.48
CA ILE A 78 -6.33 -0.25 5.32
C ILE A 78 -5.13 0.68 5.41
N TYR A 79 -3.95 0.11 5.35
CA TYR A 79 -2.68 0.81 5.21
C TYR A 79 -2.30 0.80 3.75
N VAL A 80 -2.18 1.96 3.14
CA VAL A 80 -1.84 2.11 1.73
C VAL A 80 -0.56 2.94 1.57
N SER A 81 0.42 2.39 0.86
CA SER A 81 1.66 3.10 0.58
C SER A 81 1.54 3.99 -0.65
N SER A 82 2.20 5.15 -0.59
CA SER A 82 2.43 6.06 -1.70
C SER A 82 3.93 6.10 -1.98
N ARG A 83 4.33 6.03 -3.23
CA ARG A 83 5.73 6.22 -3.65
C ARG A 83 6.13 7.69 -3.75
N GLY A 84 5.15 8.60 -3.68
CA GLY A 84 5.38 10.01 -3.98
C GLY A 84 5.67 10.26 -5.47
N ASP A 85 6.38 11.35 -5.76
CA ASP A 85 6.74 11.76 -7.13
C ASP A 85 8.22 11.61 -7.44
N TYR A 86 9.01 11.07 -6.50
CA TYR A 86 10.46 10.90 -6.54
C TYR A 86 11.28 12.21 -6.54
N TYR A 87 10.63 13.38 -6.44
CA TYR A 87 11.30 14.69 -6.49
C TYR A 87 11.02 15.54 -5.24
N GLY A 88 9.78 15.88 -4.98
CA GLY A 88 9.39 16.78 -3.87
C GLY A 88 8.44 16.14 -2.86
N THR A 89 7.60 15.21 -3.34
CA THR A 89 6.66 14.48 -2.49
C THR A 89 7.25 13.12 -2.13
N GLY A 90 7.65 12.97 -0.87
CA GLY A 90 8.24 11.71 -0.38
C GLY A 90 7.22 10.57 -0.25
N SER A 91 7.76 9.35 -0.18
CA SER A 91 6.97 8.14 0.13
C SER A 91 6.38 8.20 1.55
N ASN A 92 5.17 7.66 1.71
CA ASN A 92 4.47 7.60 3.00
C ASN A 92 3.45 6.45 3.01
N VAL A 93 2.93 6.11 4.19
CA VAL A 93 1.82 5.17 4.36
C VAL A 93 0.63 5.92 4.95
N PHE A 94 -0.52 5.79 4.30
CA PHE A 94 -1.79 6.39 4.70
C PHE A 94 -2.72 5.34 5.30
N VAL A 95 -3.64 5.77 6.15
CA VAL A 95 -4.59 4.88 6.82
C VAL A 95 -6.01 5.25 6.41
N ILE A 96 -6.74 4.26 5.93
CA ILE A 96 -8.16 4.36 5.58
C ILE A 96 -8.97 3.53 6.57
N ASP A 97 -10.02 4.11 7.12
CA ASP A 97 -11.02 3.40 7.92
C ASP A 97 -12.13 2.87 7.00
N THR A 98 -12.35 1.55 7.01
CA THR A 98 -13.34 0.90 6.14
C THR A 98 -14.79 1.07 6.61
N GLN A 99 -15.03 1.57 7.82
CA GLN A 99 -16.38 1.88 8.30
C GLN A 99 -16.88 3.21 7.71
N THR A 100 -15.98 4.19 7.60
CA THR A 100 -16.31 5.53 7.08
C THR A 100 -15.89 5.71 5.61
N ASP A 101 -15.05 4.83 5.09
CA ASP A 101 -14.38 4.94 3.79
C ASP A 101 -13.66 6.29 3.64
N CYS A 102 -12.91 6.68 4.67
CA CYS A 102 -12.17 7.94 4.72
C CYS A 102 -10.73 7.72 5.18
N VAL A 103 -9.83 8.59 4.68
CA VAL A 103 -8.47 8.67 5.20
C VAL A 103 -8.52 9.24 6.62
N THR A 104 -7.92 8.53 7.58
CA THR A 104 -7.88 8.94 8.99
C THR A 104 -6.53 9.49 9.42
N GLY A 105 -5.49 9.28 8.62
CA GLY A 105 -4.15 9.81 8.90
C GLY A 105 -3.06 9.17 8.05
N SER A 106 -1.82 9.46 8.42
CA SER A 106 -0.62 8.88 7.82
C SER A 106 0.40 8.52 8.89
N LEU A 107 1.29 7.58 8.58
CA LEU A 107 2.27 7.09 9.53
C LEU A 107 3.57 7.90 9.57
N GLY A 108 3.83 8.74 8.57
CA GLY A 108 5.12 9.40 8.39
C GLY A 108 6.26 8.39 8.17
N ILE A 109 5.97 7.26 7.54
CA ILE A 109 6.91 6.16 7.29
C ILE A 109 6.88 5.86 5.80
N ALA A 110 8.04 5.90 5.15
CA ALA A 110 8.18 5.42 3.79
C ALA A 110 8.09 3.89 3.76
N ALA A 111 7.36 3.33 2.80
CA ALA A 111 7.28 1.89 2.60
C ALA A 111 7.24 1.54 1.12
N SER A 112 8.26 0.81 0.66
CA SER A 112 8.28 0.17 -0.66
C SER A 112 7.58 -1.18 -0.61
N GLU A 113 7.72 -1.90 0.51
CA GLU A 113 7.06 -3.17 0.77
C GLU A 113 6.45 -3.18 2.17
N MET A 114 5.35 -3.89 2.33
CA MET A 114 4.66 -4.05 3.61
C MET A 114 4.20 -5.49 3.83
N CYS A 115 4.37 -5.99 5.06
CA CYS A 115 3.81 -7.26 5.50
C CYS A 115 3.13 -7.08 6.85
N LEU A 116 1.90 -7.59 6.97
CA LEU A 116 1.13 -7.55 8.22
C LEU A 116 1.19 -8.92 8.90
N SER A 117 1.53 -8.92 10.18
CA SER A 117 1.47 -10.12 11.03
C SER A 117 0.89 -9.75 12.39
N GLY A 118 -0.26 -10.31 12.74
CA GLY A 118 -1.00 -9.95 13.95
C GLY A 118 -1.31 -8.46 14.00
N ASP A 119 -0.77 -7.78 15.00
CA ASP A 119 -0.94 -6.32 15.22
C ASP A 119 0.32 -5.52 14.82
N SER A 120 1.17 -6.10 13.99
CA SER A 120 2.41 -5.48 13.57
C SER A 120 2.49 -5.39 12.05
N ILE A 121 2.89 -4.23 11.54
CA ILE A 121 3.24 -4.04 10.14
C ILE A 121 4.75 -3.89 10.03
N TYR A 122 5.36 -4.77 9.28
CA TYR A 122 6.77 -4.73 8.92
C TYR A 122 6.88 -4.03 7.57
N MET A 123 7.78 -3.06 7.49
CA MET A 123 7.96 -2.23 6.30
C MET A 123 9.42 -2.15 5.91
N THR A 124 9.68 -2.19 4.62
CA THR A 124 10.97 -1.80 4.05
C THR A 124 10.79 -0.60 3.15
N SER A 125 11.78 0.26 3.09
CA SER A 125 11.81 1.38 2.15
C SER A 125 13.19 1.50 1.52
N VAL A 126 13.20 1.90 0.25
CA VAL A 126 14.38 2.26 -0.51
C VAL A 126 14.17 3.66 -1.02
N GLU A 127 15.03 4.58 -0.60
CA GLU A 127 14.99 5.97 -1.04
C GLU A 127 16.32 6.32 -1.73
N TRP A 128 16.24 6.75 -2.99
CA TRP A 128 17.39 7.26 -3.71
C TRP A 128 17.71 8.67 -3.24
N SER A 129 18.97 8.93 -2.94
CA SER A 129 19.48 10.28 -2.65
C SER A 129 20.30 10.79 -3.83
N TYR A 130 19.85 11.85 -4.46
CA TYR A 130 20.62 12.55 -5.50
C TYR A 130 21.84 13.30 -4.93
N VAL A 131 21.89 13.52 -3.61
CA VAL A 131 23.03 14.19 -2.95
C VAL A 131 24.19 13.24 -2.74
N THR A 132 23.88 12.01 -2.31
CA THR A 132 24.91 10.99 -2.06
C THR A 132 25.05 10.00 -3.21
N GLU A 133 24.21 10.13 -4.25
CA GLU A 133 24.13 9.20 -5.38
C GLU A 133 24.03 7.74 -4.93
N SER A 134 23.25 7.51 -3.87
CA SER A 134 23.09 6.20 -3.26
C SER A 134 21.68 5.96 -2.74
N ASN A 135 21.32 4.69 -2.55
CA ASN A 135 20.09 4.29 -1.89
C ASN A 135 20.23 4.31 -0.37
N THR A 136 19.26 4.90 0.31
CA THR A 136 19.06 4.71 1.74
C THR A 136 17.97 3.67 1.95
N ILE A 137 18.27 2.63 2.72
CA ILE A 137 17.34 1.56 3.01
C ILE A 137 16.95 1.62 4.47
N THR A 138 15.65 1.57 4.72
CA THR A 138 15.09 1.58 6.07
C THR A 138 14.17 0.42 6.28
N TYR A 139 14.19 -0.12 7.50
CA TYR A 139 13.26 -1.12 7.98
C TYR A 139 12.50 -0.54 9.16
N ALA A 140 11.19 -0.67 9.16
CA ALA A 140 10.36 -0.17 10.24
C ALA A 140 9.36 -1.23 10.71
N LEU A 141 9.09 -1.22 12.01
CA LEU A 141 8.00 -1.96 12.63
C LEU A 141 7.00 -0.95 13.19
N TYR A 142 5.75 -1.11 12.83
CA TYR A 142 4.65 -0.30 13.33
C TYR A 142 3.66 -1.17 14.10
N ASP A 143 3.33 -0.73 15.32
CA ASP A 143 2.32 -1.37 16.17
C ASP A 143 0.96 -0.74 15.87
N VAL A 144 0.05 -1.54 15.33
CA VAL A 144 -1.28 -1.06 14.93
C VAL A 144 -2.21 -0.77 16.12
N ILE A 145 -1.94 -1.38 17.29
CA ILE A 145 -2.72 -1.12 18.51
C ILE A 145 -2.32 0.22 19.13
N GLN A 146 -1.04 0.43 19.27
CA GLN A 146 -0.50 1.63 19.93
C GLN A 146 -0.39 2.82 18.97
N TYR A 147 -0.67 2.67 17.69
CA TYR A 147 -0.55 3.70 16.65
C TYR A 147 0.83 4.35 16.63
N LYS A 148 1.88 3.58 16.84
CA LYS A 148 3.24 4.12 16.88
C LYS A 148 4.25 3.22 16.18
N ARG A 149 5.30 3.85 15.68
CA ARG A 149 6.50 3.15 15.24
C ARG A 149 7.23 2.58 16.46
N VAL A 150 7.43 1.24 16.48
CA VAL A 150 8.10 0.54 17.56
C VAL A 150 9.61 0.51 17.32
N TYR A 151 10.01 0.21 16.07
CA TYR A 151 11.41 0.16 15.68
C TYR A 151 11.63 0.93 14.38
N ARG A 152 12.80 1.56 14.30
CA ARG A 152 13.31 2.19 13.09
C ARG A 152 14.64 1.53 12.76
N ASN A 153 14.82 1.15 11.48
CA ASN A 153 16.05 0.50 11.03
C ASN A 153 16.36 -0.79 11.80
N ILE A 154 15.42 -1.75 11.77
CA ILE A 154 15.55 -3.06 12.42
C ILE A 154 16.77 -3.83 11.88
N ILE A 155 17.09 -3.62 10.60
CA ILE A 155 18.24 -4.18 9.91
C ILE A 155 19.00 -3.01 9.26
N THR A 156 20.28 -2.86 9.54
CA THR A 156 21.11 -1.74 9.05
C THR A 156 22.32 -2.22 8.26
N ASP A 157 22.20 -3.32 7.55
CA ASP A 157 23.29 -3.80 6.69
C ASP A 157 23.10 -3.32 5.26
N GLY A 158 23.92 -2.34 4.86
CA GLY A 158 23.89 -1.74 3.53
C GLY A 158 24.17 -2.72 2.39
N THR A 159 24.78 -3.88 2.65
CA THR A 159 25.11 -4.87 1.61
C THR A 159 23.99 -5.88 1.37
N GLU A 160 23.17 -6.17 2.38
CA GLU A 160 21.99 -7.03 2.23
C GLU A 160 20.74 -6.30 1.74
N ALA A 161 20.76 -5.01 1.79
CA ALA A 161 19.65 -4.14 1.44
C ALA A 161 19.19 -4.34 -0.01
N GLU A 162 20.09 -4.53 -0.95
CA GLU A 162 19.71 -4.85 -2.34
C GLU A 162 19.01 -6.21 -2.48
N ARG A 163 19.29 -7.16 -1.58
CA ARG A 163 18.61 -8.45 -1.54
C ARG A 163 17.20 -8.33 -0.97
N ALA A 164 17.02 -7.53 0.08
CA ALA A 164 15.72 -7.28 0.68
C ALA A 164 14.72 -6.65 -0.31
N ILE A 165 15.20 -5.76 -1.19
CA ILE A 165 14.40 -5.17 -2.27
C ILE A 165 13.88 -6.22 -3.25
N ARG A 166 14.65 -7.25 -3.53
CA ARG A 166 14.31 -8.29 -4.51
C ARG A 166 13.39 -9.37 -3.96
N VAL A 167 13.34 -9.55 -2.67
CA VAL A 167 12.64 -10.67 -2.01
C VAL A 167 11.35 -10.23 -1.34
N GLY A 168 11.17 -8.92 -1.11
CA GLY A 168 10.07 -8.38 -0.32
C GLY A 168 10.20 -8.73 1.17
N VAL A 169 9.28 -8.23 1.98
CA VAL A 169 9.17 -8.59 3.39
C VAL A 169 8.16 -9.70 3.55
N THR A 170 8.62 -10.86 3.97
CA THR A 170 7.75 -11.99 4.30
C THR A 170 7.90 -12.32 5.79
N VAL A 171 6.80 -12.34 6.52
CA VAL A 171 6.76 -12.81 7.89
C VAL A 171 6.24 -14.25 7.88
N ASN A 172 7.04 -15.17 8.39
CA ASN A 172 6.59 -16.54 8.58
C ASN A 172 5.53 -16.54 9.71
N PRO A 173 4.32 -17.06 9.48
CA PRO A 173 3.25 -17.05 10.48
C PRO A 173 3.41 -18.09 11.60
N TYR A 174 4.55 -18.83 11.66
CA TYR A 174 4.83 -19.83 12.67
C TYR A 174 5.92 -19.39 13.65
#